data_7f84b4b1db96f4408b5a35eee3736128
#
_entry.id   7f84b4b1db96f4408b5a35eee3736128
#
_cell.length_a   1.000
_cell.length_b   1.000
_cell.length_c   1.000
_cell.angle_alpha   90.00
_cell.angle_beta   90.00
_cell.angle_gamma   90.00
#
_symmetry.space_group_name_H-M   'P 1'
#
loop_
_entity.id
_entity.type
_entity.pdbx_description
1 polymer ?
#
loop_
_entity_poly.entity_id
_entity_poly.type
_entity_poly.pdbx_seq_one_letter_code
_entity_poly.pdbx_strand_id
1 'polypeptide(L)'
;MWIKKKDLKNINHVEKKFIKILKSFLGCKYMWGGKTSNGIDCSALIQIYFYYNRIFFPRDTKDQIQFCKKKINKKINRGDIIFWKGHVGMCINQKKFIHAYGPKKKVLIMPTYHTIELISKTANLKVKKITNIKNY
;
A
#
# COMPACT_ATOMS: atom_id res chain seq x y z
N MET A 1 -10.72 -13.76 25.68
CA MET A 1 -9.82 -13.96 24.52
C MET A 1 -8.39 -13.97 25.01
N TRP A 2 -7.63 -15.02 24.73
CA TRP A 2 -6.22 -15.11 25.09
C TRP A 2 -5.34 -14.66 23.94
N ILE A 3 -4.43 -13.70 24.19
CA ILE A 3 -3.44 -13.24 23.21
C ILE A 3 -2.12 -13.94 23.52
N LYS A 4 -1.50 -14.56 22.52
CA LYS A 4 -0.18 -15.20 22.71
C LYS A 4 0.88 -14.13 22.93
N LYS A 5 1.77 -14.32 23.91
CA LYS A 5 2.85 -13.38 24.26
C LYS A 5 3.70 -12.98 23.01
N LYS A 6 3.90 -13.90 22.06
CA LYS A 6 4.63 -13.65 20.82
C LYS A 6 3.93 -12.64 19.89
N ASP A 7 2.62 -12.45 20.06
CA ASP A 7 1.82 -11.53 19.25
C ASP A 7 1.75 -10.12 19.87
N LEU A 8 2.34 -9.95 21.05
CA LEU A 8 2.45 -8.67 21.74
C LEU A 8 3.76 -7.98 21.36
N LYS A 9 3.69 -6.67 21.20
CA LYS A 9 4.85 -5.79 21.01
C LYS A 9 4.83 -4.68 22.06
N ASN A 10 6.01 -4.16 22.37
CA ASN A 10 6.10 -2.97 23.22
C ASN A 10 5.31 -1.83 22.54
N ILE A 11 4.62 -1.01 23.33
CA ILE A 11 3.82 0.12 22.83
C ILE A 11 4.66 1.11 22.00
N ASN A 12 5.96 1.17 22.24
CA ASN A 12 6.90 2.01 21.50
C ASN A 12 7.57 1.29 20.32
N HIS A 13 7.18 0.04 20.04
CA HIS A 13 7.75 -0.72 18.94
C HIS A 13 7.42 -0.05 17.60
N VAL A 14 8.44 0.11 16.76
CA VAL A 14 8.31 0.53 15.36
C VAL A 14 8.82 -0.57 14.44
N GLU A 15 8.18 -0.74 13.29
CA GLU A 15 8.59 -1.72 12.29
C GLU A 15 8.96 -0.99 10.99
N LYS A 16 10.25 -0.75 10.80
CA LYS A 16 10.77 -0.06 9.62
C LYS A 16 10.70 -0.89 8.34
N LYS A 17 10.50 -2.21 8.45
CA LYS A 17 10.36 -3.11 7.30
C LYS A 17 8.92 -3.09 6.80
N PHE A 18 8.58 -2.11 5.95
CA PHE A 18 7.23 -1.92 5.41
C PHE A 18 6.65 -3.21 4.79
N ILE A 19 7.47 -4.03 4.15
CA ILE A 19 7.05 -5.30 3.55
C ILE A 19 6.43 -6.22 4.60
N LYS A 20 6.98 -6.28 5.81
CA LYS A 20 6.47 -7.13 6.88
C LYS A 20 5.06 -6.71 7.29
N ILE A 21 4.84 -5.40 7.44
CA ILE A 21 3.52 -4.85 7.77
C ILE A 21 2.52 -5.13 6.64
N LEU A 22 2.87 -4.76 5.41
CA LEU A 22 1.95 -4.92 4.27
C LEU A 22 1.62 -6.40 3.99
N LYS A 23 2.61 -7.29 4.07
CA LYS A 23 2.40 -8.73 3.88
C LYS A 23 1.53 -9.38 4.95
N SER A 24 1.44 -8.81 6.17
CA SER A 24 0.53 -9.33 7.19
C SER A 24 -0.95 -9.22 6.80
N PHE A 25 -1.27 -8.38 5.80
CA PHE A 25 -2.62 -8.24 5.23
C PHE A 25 -2.87 -9.08 3.98
N LEU A 26 -1.90 -9.89 3.52
CA LEU A 26 -2.11 -10.74 2.34
C LEU A 26 -3.34 -11.65 2.51
N GLY A 27 -4.20 -11.68 1.48
CA GLY A 27 -5.46 -12.42 1.51
C GLY A 27 -6.60 -11.73 2.27
N CYS A 28 -6.33 -10.64 2.99
CA CYS A 28 -7.36 -9.85 3.63
C CYS A 28 -8.38 -9.35 2.60
N LYS A 29 -9.67 -9.39 2.96
CA LYS A 29 -10.76 -8.96 2.09
C LYS A 29 -10.61 -7.48 1.71
N TYR A 30 -10.79 -7.16 0.43
CA TYR A 30 -10.98 -5.78 0.03
C TYR A 30 -12.32 -5.26 0.54
N MET A 31 -12.29 -4.12 1.22
CA MET A 31 -13.49 -3.42 1.68
C MET A 31 -13.29 -1.92 1.51
N TRP A 32 -14.14 -1.27 0.75
CA TRP A 32 -14.15 0.19 0.62
C TRP A 32 -14.31 0.86 1.99
N GLY A 33 -13.41 1.77 2.34
CA GLY A 33 -13.40 2.41 3.65
C GLY A 33 -12.84 1.54 4.79
N GLY A 34 -12.50 0.28 4.52
CA GLY A 34 -11.94 -0.65 5.50
C GLY A 34 -10.52 -0.27 5.93
N LYS A 35 -10.21 -0.55 7.21
CA LYS A 35 -8.92 -0.19 7.85
C LYS A 35 -8.35 -1.32 8.71
N THR A 36 -8.93 -2.50 8.67
CA THR A 36 -8.59 -3.61 9.58
C THR A 36 -8.36 -4.91 8.84
N SER A 37 -7.93 -5.94 9.56
CA SER A 37 -7.79 -7.30 9.03
C SER A 37 -9.12 -7.93 8.58
N ASN A 38 -10.27 -7.41 9.03
CA ASN A 38 -11.59 -7.85 8.59
C ASN A 38 -11.99 -7.28 7.22
N GLY A 39 -11.32 -6.24 6.78
CA GLY A 39 -11.49 -5.60 5.49
C GLY A 39 -10.66 -4.34 5.39
N ILE A 40 -9.97 -4.17 4.27
CA ILE A 40 -9.06 -3.05 4.04
C ILE A 40 -9.14 -2.57 2.58
N ASP A 41 -9.04 -1.26 2.36
CA ASP A 41 -8.90 -0.69 1.02
C ASP A 41 -7.45 -0.35 0.67
N CYS A 42 -7.24 0.11 -0.55
CA CYS A 42 -5.89 0.34 -1.10
C CYS A 42 -5.12 1.43 -0.35
N SER A 43 -5.77 2.55 -0.03
CA SER A 43 -5.14 3.68 0.67
C SER A 43 -4.89 3.38 2.14
N ALA A 44 -5.79 2.66 2.82
CA ALA A 44 -5.59 2.20 4.18
C ALA A 44 -4.43 1.22 4.30
N LEU A 45 -4.26 0.30 3.34
CA LEU A 45 -3.13 -0.63 3.32
C LEU A 45 -1.78 0.11 3.33
N ILE A 46 -1.67 1.20 2.57
CA ILE A 46 -0.45 2.03 2.58
C ILE A 46 -0.35 2.84 3.87
N GLN A 47 -1.45 3.47 4.31
CA GLN A 47 -1.48 4.31 5.50
C GLN A 47 -1.07 3.55 6.77
N ILE A 48 -1.44 2.26 6.89
CA ILE A 48 -1.19 1.48 8.11
C ILE A 48 0.29 1.35 8.44
N TYR A 49 1.16 1.32 7.44
CA TYR A 49 2.61 1.34 7.67
C TYR A 49 3.04 2.63 8.39
N PHE A 50 2.56 3.77 7.92
CA PHE A 50 2.89 5.06 8.51
C PHE A 50 2.32 5.18 9.93
N TYR A 51 1.06 4.82 10.12
CA TYR A 51 0.41 4.83 11.44
C TYR A 51 1.09 3.90 12.44
N TYR A 52 1.50 2.71 12.01
CA TYR A 52 2.25 1.79 12.86
C TYR A 52 3.56 2.42 13.35
N ASN A 53 4.18 3.24 12.53
CA ASN A 53 5.41 3.97 12.85
C ASN A 53 5.16 5.38 13.42
N ARG A 54 3.90 5.72 13.80
CA ARG A 54 3.51 7.03 14.35
C ARG A 54 3.81 8.21 13.43
N ILE A 55 3.75 7.98 12.14
CA ILE A 55 3.94 8.99 11.10
C ILE A 55 2.56 9.33 10.53
N PHE A 56 2.26 10.62 10.46
CA PHE A 56 1.04 11.07 9.77
C PHE A 56 1.10 10.72 8.29
N PHE A 57 0.01 10.16 7.79
CA PHE A 57 -0.18 9.93 6.35
C PHE A 57 -1.67 10.02 6.04
N PRO A 58 -2.08 10.71 4.95
CA PRO A 58 -3.50 10.92 4.65
C PRO A 58 -4.26 9.61 4.45
N ARG A 59 -5.59 9.66 4.70
CA ARG A 59 -6.46 8.48 4.60
C ARG A 59 -6.78 8.13 3.15
N ASP A 60 -7.14 9.10 2.36
CA ASP A 60 -7.68 8.87 1.03
C ASP A 60 -6.62 9.03 -0.07
N THR A 61 -6.73 8.22 -1.13
CA THR A 61 -5.78 8.23 -2.24
C THR A 61 -5.59 9.62 -2.84
N LYS A 62 -6.66 10.42 -2.94
CA LYS A 62 -6.59 11.80 -3.45
C LYS A 62 -5.64 12.66 -2.63
N ASP A 63 -5.78 12.59 -1.31
CA ASP A 63 -4.98 13.38 -0.38
C ASP A 63 -3.55 12.84 -0.28
N GLN A 64 -3.37 11.52 -0.35
CA GLN A 64 -2.05 10.89 -0.44
C GLN A 64 -1.27 11.34 -1.67
N ILE A 65 -1.94 11.47 -2.83
CA ILE A 65 -1.32 11.99 -4.06
C ILE A 65 -0.83 13.43 -3.87
N GLN A 66 -1.62 14.26 -3.20
CA GLN A 66 -1.24 15.66 -2.94
C GLN A 66 -0.12 15.77 -1.90
N PHE A 67 -0.19 14.96 -0.85
CA PHE A 67 0.78 14.95 0.25
C PHE A 67 2.18 14.50 -0.20
N CYS A 68 2.26 13.47 -1.05
CA CYS A 68 3.53 12.86 -1.45
C CYS A 68 4.28 13.70 -2.49
N LYS A 69 5.61 13.76 -2.36
CA LYS A 69 6.51 14.31 -3.37
C LYS A 69 6.64 13.36 -4.56
N LYS A 70 6.69 13.91 -5.77
CA LYS A 70 6.91 13.11 -6.97
C LYS A 70 8.36 12.65 -7.04
N LYS A 71 8.57 11.37 -7.30
CA LYS A 71 9.88 10.80 -7.58
C LYS A 71 10.40 11.29 -8.94
N ILE A 72 11.65 11.72 -8.98
CA ILE A 72 12.28 12.24 -10.23
C ILE A 72 12.67 11.09 -11.15
N ASN A 73 13.29 10.04 -10.60
CA ASN A 73 13.72 8.89 -11.37
C ASN A 73 12.52 7.99 -11.73
N LYS A 74 12.34 7.69 -13.00
CA LYS A 74 11.24 6.84 -13.51
C LYS A 74 11.44 5.34 -13.26
N LYS A 75 12.65 4.88 -12.91
CA LYS A 75 12.92 3.46 -12.64
C LYS A 75 12.16 2.99 -11.40
N ILE A 76 11.41 1.91 -11.52
CA ILE A 76 10.70 1.30 -10.40
C ILE A 76 11.69 0.68 -9.42
N ASN A 77 11.54 1.01 -8.15
CA ASN A 77 12.37 0.52 -7.06
C ASN A 77 11.53 -0.03 -5.90
N ARG A 78 12.19 -0.77 -5.01
CA ARG A 78 11.61 -1.18 -3.75
C ARG A 78 11.14 0.04 -2.94
N GLY A 79 9.91 -0.03 -2.41
CA GLY A 79 9.32 1.05 -1.63
C GLY A 79 8.69 2.17 -2.45
N ASP A 80 8.66 2.04 -3.78
CA ASP A 80 7.91 2.97 -4.60
C ASP A 80 6.41 2.77 -4.38
N ILE A 81 5.72 3.87 -4.15
CA ILE A 81 4.26 3.94 -4.04
C ILE A 81 3.76 4.48 -5.37
N ILE A 82 2.90 3.72 -6.03
CA ILE A 82 2.33 4.07 -7.33
C ILE A 82 0.88 4.45 -7.14
N PHE A 83 0.51 5.62 -7.65
CA PHE A 83 -0.82 6.20 -7.55
C PHE A 83 -1.53 6.29 -8.91
N TRP A 84 -2.79 5.92 -8.90
CA TRP A 84 -3.78 6.20 -9.93
C TRP A 84 -4.91 7.04 -9.32
N LYS A 85 -5.82 7.52 -10.15
CA LYS A 85 -7.05 8.13 -9.63
C LYS A 85 -7.86 7.07 -8.87
N GLY A 86 -7.99 7.22 -7.54
CA GLY A 86 -8.76 6.31 -6.69
C GLY A 86 -8.09 4.96 -6.39
N HIS A 87 -6.80 4.77 -6.76
CA HIS A 87 -6.09 3.54 -6.45
C HIS A 87 -4.62 3.79 -6.10
N VAL A 88 -4.07 2.94 -5.24
CA VAL A 88 -2.68 2.99 -4.80
C VAL A 88 -2.16 1.61 -4.40
N GLY A 89 -0.86 1.43 -4.53
CA GLY A 89 -0.17 0.26 -4.00
C GLY A 89 1.33 0.52 -3.91
N MET A 90 2.08 -0.48 -3.47
CA MET A 90 3.50 -0.32 -3.18
C MET A 90 4.35 -1.43 -3.81
N CYS A 91 5.50 -1.06 -4.34
CA CYS A 91 6.47 -1.99 -4.90
C CYS A 91 7.27 -2.68 -3.78
N ILE A 92 7.16 -4.00 -3.69
CA ILE A 92 7.99 -4.83 -2.80
C ILE A 92 9.43 -4.87 -3.31
N ASN A 93 9.55 -4.93 -4.62
CA ASN A 93 10.78 -4.79 -5.38
C ASN A 93 10.44 -4.28 -6.79
N GLN A 94 11.39 -4.29 -7.72
CA GLN A 94 11.18 -3.84 -9.10
C GLN A 94 10.11 -4.64 -9.86
N LYS A 95 9.90 -5.91 -9.50
CA LYS A 95 9.02 -6.84 -10.22
C LYS A 95 7.70 -7.12 -9.51
N LYS A 96 7.60 -6.92 -8.19
CA LYS A 96 6.44 -7.31 -7.36
C LYS A 96 5.79 -6.10 -6.70
N PHE A 97 4.49 -6.02 -6.82
CA PHE A 97 3.64 -4.94 -6.35
C PHE A 97 2.54 -5.48 -5.44
N ILE A 98 2.37 -4.89 -4.25
CA ILE A 98 1.32 -5.24 -3.30
C ILE A 98 0.25 -4.17 -3.25
N HIS A 99 -1.01 -4.57 -3.31
CA HIS A 99 -2.15 -3.67 -3.19
C HIS A 99 -3.40 -4.40 -2.69
N ALA A 100 -4.33 -3.65 -2.09
CA ALA A 100 -5.70 -4.11 -1.90
C ALA A 100 -6.46 -3.81 -3.19
N TYR A 101 -6.85 -4.85 -3.94
CA TYR A 101 -7.36 -4.71 -5.28
C TYR A 101 -8.83 -5.10 -5.38
N GLY A 102 -9.70 -4.10 -5.59
CA GLY A 102 -11.15 -4.28 -5.64
C GLY A 102 -11.63 -5.35 -6.62
N PRO A 103 -11.16 -5.38 -7.89
CA PRO A 103 -11.56 -6.41 -8.85
C PRO A 103 -11.21 -7.85 -8.43
N LYS A 104 -10.16 -8.03 -7.63
CA LYS A 104 -9.77 -9.34 -7.05
C LYS A 104 -10.29 -9.54 -5.62
N LYS A 105 -11.00 -8.56 -5.06
CA LYS A 105 -11.65 -8.58 -3.74
C LYS A 105 -10.72 -8.87 -2.55
N LYS A 106 -9.42 -8.68 -2.69
CA LYS A 106 -8.44 -8.96 -1.63
C LYS A 106 -7.13 -8.20 -1.79
N VAL A 107 -6.32 -8.24 -0.73
CA VAL A 107 -4.90 -7.86 -0.77
C VAL A 107 -4.08 -8.96 -1.42
N LEU A 108 -3.30 -8.62 -2.43
CA LEU A 108 -2.47 -9.58 -3.16
C LEU A 108 -1.20 -8.95 -3.71
N ILE A 109 -0.29 -9.80 -4.11
CA ILE A 109 0.94 -9.41 -4.82
C ILE A 109 0.79 -9.76 -6.29
N MET A 110 1.08 -8.80 -7.16
CA MET A 110 1.06 -8.97 -8.61
C MET A 110 2.37 -8.47 -9.24
N PRO A 111 2.70 -8.88 -10.47
CA PRO A 111 3.82 -8.29 -11.21
C PRO A 111 3.58 -6.80 -11.46
N THR A 112 4.56 -5.94 -11.17
CA THR A 112 4.40 -4.48 -11.19
C THR A 112 3.95 -3.95 -12.55
N TYR A 113 4.68 -4.27 -13.62
CA TYR A 113 4.35 -3.76 -14.96
C TYR A 113 3.05 -4.34 -15.51
N HIS A 114 2.79 -5.62 -15.25
CA HIS A 114 1.51 -6.24 -15.60
C HIS A 114 0.33 -5.53 -14.90
N THR A 115 0.49 -5.16 -13.63
CA THR A 115 -0.55 -4.43 -12.88
C THR A 115 -0.82 -3.05 -13.50
N ILE A 116 0.24 -2.31 -13.86
CA ILE A 116 0.10 -1.01 -14.51
C ILE A 116 -0.65 -1.13 -15.84
N GLU A 117 -0.28 -2.12 -16.65
CA GLU A 117 -0.94 -2.39 -17.93
C GLU A 117 -2.40 -2.84 -17.75
N LEU A 118 -2.66 -3.76 -16.81
CA LEU A 118 -4.00 -4.25 -16.49
C LEU A 118 -4.93 -3.11 -16.07
N ILE A 119 -4.50 -2.25 -15.16
CA ILE A 119 -5.29 -1.09 -14.70
C ILE A 119 -5.53 -0.11 -15.85
N SER A 120 -4.53 0.11 -16.71
CA SER A 120 -4.70 0.97 -17.89
C SER A 120 -5.75 0.41 -18.85
N LYS A 121 -5.72 -0.90 -19.12
CA LYS A 121 -6.64 -1.55 -20.06
C LYS A 121 -8.06 -1.70 -19.52
N THR A 122 -8.20 -2.08 -18.24
CA THR A 122 -9.51 -2.44 -17.67
C THR A 122 -10.26 -1.26 -17.05
N ALA A 123 -9.54 -0.27 -16.53
CA ALA A 123 -10.12 0.91 -15.87
C ALA A 123 -9.83 2.23 -16.59
N ASN A 124 -9.08 2.19 -17.69
CA ASN A 124 -8.62 3.37 -18.42
C ASN A 124 -7.91 4.41 -17.52
N LEU A 125 -7.13 3.92 -16.55
CA LEU A 125 -6.41 4.77 -15.60
C LEU A 125 -4.91 4.74 -15.87
N LYS A 126 -4.32 5.94 -16.05
CA LYS A 126 -2.88 6.12 -16.14
C LYS A 126 -2.28 6.39 -14.76
N VAL A 127 -1.02 6.01 -14.58
CA VAL A 127 -0.25 6.36 -13.37
C VAL A 127 -0.21 7.88 -13.22
N LYS A 128 -0.66 8.37 -12.07
CA LYS A 128 -0.70 9.81 -11.74
C LYS A 128 0.60 10.28 -11.10
N LYS A 129 1.13 9.48 -10.17
CA LYS A 129 2.34 9.82 -9.42
C LYS A 129 3.05 8.55 -8.95
N ILE A 130 4.35 8.62 -8.88
CA ILE A 130 5.20 7.67 -8.17
C ILE A 130 6.00 8.45 -7.14
N THR A 131 6.02 7.95 -5.91
CA THR A 131 6.89 8.45 -4.83
C THR A 131 7.65 7.28 -4.22
N ASN A 132 8.63 7.54 -3.37
CA ASN A 132 9.28 6.48 -2.61
C ASN A 132 9.02 6.66 -1.12
N ILE A 133 8.82 5.55 -0.41
CA ILE A 133 8.55 5.54 1.03
C ILE A 133 9.64 6.20 1.88
N LYS A 134 10.82 6.42 1.33
CA LYS A 134 11.92 7.11 2.01
C LYS A 134 11.88 8.63 1.82
N ASN A 135 11.22 9.11 0.77
CA ASN A 135 11.24 10.52 0.33
C ASN A 135 9.83 10.99 -0.09
N TYR A 136 8.79 10.64 0.67
CA TYR A 136 7.39 11.01 0.43
C TYR A 136 7.08 12.45 0.82
#